data_b74d7bb1226a9b0ce4af08f1bcc4a7ca
#
_entry.id   b74d7bb1226a9b0ce4af08f1bcc4a7ca
#
_cell.length_a   1.000
_cell.length_b   1.000
_cell.length_c   1.000
_cell.angle_alpha   90.00
_cell.angle_beta   90.00
_cell.angle_gamma   90.00
#
_symmetry.space_group_name_H-M   'P 1'
#
loop_
_entity.id
_entity.type
_entity.pdbx_description
1 polymer ?
#
loop_
_entity_poly.entity_id
_entity_poly.type
_entity_poly.pdbx_seq_one_letter_code
_entity_poly.pdbx_strand_id
1 'polypeptide(L)'
;MTDRADRSSCSETPSATSDAARFAIDPAILARAEELARFRRDIHAHPELGFDTHRTVAKVREALLAAGIPDEALDGTTLDGALFVRLEGKGDGPVVALRADMDALPMTDLGANPWKSTVEGRAHACGHDGHTTWLLGALLRLYELRDTWSGRVIGIFQPSEEIGNGAESVVQTGIFEREGIREIYGAHDEPSIPVGKFGVKTGPLQAAADFFYLTVKGKGCHGGRPHMGIDPIPVAAQLVANLQTIVARKVNPVENAVVSVCSMNAGRFEAPNVVPPEATLSGTVRTFSHEVRARVESEIRTMTKGICEANGCTYDVRYDRLTAPVINHPVTTEAARQAVAKVCGEEAVVPNYPLTMGGEDFAEYQKVVPGTMIRVGMADEAHAVSLHHPSFDFNDRLTPIVATVFVETALARLKELA
;
A
#
# COMPACT_ATOMS: atom_id res chain seq x y z
N MET A 1 -20.41 55.75 5.64
CA MET A 1 -19.86 55.35 6.97
C MET A 1 -20.53 54.03 7.35
N THR A 2 -19.92 52.91 7.04
CA THR A 2 -20.26 51.62 7.60
C THR A 2 -18.97 50.83 7.70
N ASP A 3 -18.67 50.53 8.91
CA ASP A 3 -17.51 49.91 9.48
C ASP A 3 -17.27 48.52 8.90
N ARG A 4 -16.14 48.28 8.26
CA ARG A 4 -15.64 46.94 7.89
C ARG A 4 -14.80 46.43 9.07
N ALA A 5 -15.42 45.62 9.91
CA ALA A 5 -14.70 44.87 10.92
C ALA A 5 -13.71 43.92 10.24
N ASP A 6 -12.47 44.18 10.53
CA ASP A 6 -11.31 43.32 10.27
C ASP A 6 -11.49 41.98 11.01
N ARG A 7 -11.64 40.89 10.24
CA ARG A 7 -11.58 39.52 10.74
C ARG A 7 -10.35 38.81 10.17
N SER A 8 -9.19 39.27 10.62
CA SER A 8 -7.96 38.51 10.52
C SER A 8 -7.85 37.58 11.76
N SER A 9 -8.65 36.53 11.82
CA SER A 9 -8.31 35.39 12.69
C SER A 9 -7.39 34.51 11.90
N CYS A 10 -6.07 34.68 12.02
CA CYS A 10 -5.10 33.66 11.77
C CYS A 10 -5.49 32.42 12.62
N SER A 11 -6.09 31.42 12.03
CA SER A 11 -6.17 30.11 12.65
C SER A 11 -4.75 29.56 12.67
N GLU A 12 -4.12 29.52 13.82
CA GLU A 12 -2.84 28.86 14.02
C GLU A 12 -3.04 27.39 13.62
N THR A 13 -2.31 26.93 12.61
CA THR A 13 -2.24 25.52 12.25
C THR A 13 -1.81 24.75 13.49
N PRO A 14 -2.55 23.70 13.93
CA PRO A 14 -2.19 22.96 15.13
C PRO A 14 -0.77 22.41 15.00
N SER A 15 0.09 22.73 15.96
CA SER A 15 1.50 22.32 15.98
C SER A 15 1.67 20.96 16.69
N ALA A 16 2.82 20.31 16.51
CA ALA A 16 3.17 19.07 17.23
C ALA A 16 3.03 19.22 18.76
N THR A 17 3.15 20.43 19.30
CA THR A 17 2.91 20.76 20.72
C THR A 17 1.44 20.67 21.11
N SER A 18 0.49 20.95 20.22
CA SER A 18 -0.95 20.77 20.49
C SER A 18 -1.35 19.30 20.55
N ASP A 19 -0.69 18.43 19.76
CA ASP A 19 -0.90 16.99 19.77
C ASP A 19 -0.34 16.32 21.02
N ALA A 20 0.77 16.82 21.57
CA ALA A 20 1.33 16.37 22.84
C ALA A 20 0.37 16.55 24.04
N ALA A 21 -0.50 17.56 23.99
CA ALA A 21 -1.53 17.75 25.00
C ALA A 21 -2.74 16.81 24.82
N ARG A 22 -2.92 16.26 23.62
CA ARG A 22 -4.05 15.41 23.23
C ARG A 22 -3.73 13.92 23.24
N PHE A 23 -2.50 13.54 22.89
CA PHE A 23 -2.06 12.16 22.71
C PHE A 23 -0.88 11.83 23.66
N ALA A 24 -0.83 10.58 24.11
CA ALA A 24 0.27 10.10 24.94
C ALA A 24 1.51 9.72 24.09
N ILE A 25 2.03 10.72 23.36
CA ILE A 25 3.22 10.56 22.52
C ILE A 25 4.44 10.37 23.42
N ASP A 26 5.34 9.41 23.06
CA ASP A 26 6.61 9.23 23.77
C ASP A 26 7.42 10.54 23.75
N PRO A 27 7.83 11.07 24.92
CA PRO A 27 8.51 12.37 25.00
C PRO A 27 9.83 12.43 24.22
N ALA A 28 10.56 11.31 24.10
CA ALA A 28 11.81 11.27 23.34
C ALA A 28 11.56 11.32 21.83
N ILE A 29 10.49 10.70 21.33
CA ILE A 29 10.06 10.81 19.94
C ILE A 29 9.56 12.24 19.66
N LEU A 30 8.75 12.79 20.55
CA LEU A 30 8.23 14.15 20.41
C LEU A 30 9.36 15.18 20.34
N ALA A 31 10.40 15.02 21.16
CA ALA A 31 11.56 15.90 21.15
C ALA A 31 12.33 15.89 19.81
N ARG A 32 12.17 14.84 19.02
CA ARG A 32 12.76 14.69 17.67
C ARG A 32 11.80 15.07 16.53
N ALA A 33 10.58 15.49 16.82
CA ALA A 33 9.56 15.70 15.80
C ALA A 33 10.03 16.63 14.66
N GLU A 34 10.72 17.72 14.98
CA GLU A 34 11.23 18.65 13.96
C GLU A 34 12.42 18.09 13.17
N GLU A 35 13.27 17.26 13.80
CA GLU A 35 14.35 16.54 13.13
C GLU A 35 13.77 15.53 12.13
N LEU A 36 12.79 14.75 12.55
CA LEU A 36 12.09 13.77 11.71
C LEU A 36 11.33 14.44 10.57
N ALA A 37 10.66 15.59 10.83
CA ALA A 37 10.00 16.34 9.77
C ALA A 37 10.99 16.84 8.70
N ARG A 38 12.17 17.33 9.11
CA ARG A 38 13.23 17.72 8.16
C ARG A 38 13.76 16.52 7.37
N PHE A 39 13.90 15.37 8.02
CA PHE A 39 14.30 14.13 7.36
C PHE A 39 13.29 13.72 6.29
N ARG A 40 11.98 13.69 6.63
CA ARG A 40 10.88 13.39 5.70
C ARG A 40 10.90 14.35 4.48
N ARG A 41 11.02 15.65 4.75
CA ARG A 41 11.04 16.70 3.71
C ARG A 41 12.24 16.57 2.78
N ASP A 42 13.40 16.12 3.27
CA ASP A 42 14.56 15.84 2.44
C ASP A 42 14.31 14.64 1.50
N ILE A 43 13.65 13.57 1.98
CA ILE A 43 13.24 12.44 1.13
C ILE A 43 12.21 12.91 0.10
N HIS A 44 11.19 13.66 0.53
CA HIS A 44 10.16 14.21 -0.36
C HIS A 44 10.74 15.01 -1.53
N ALA A 45 11.75 15.81 -1.26
CA ALA A 45 12.44 16.61 -2.27
C ALA A 45 13.27 15.79 -3.28
N HIS A 46 13.54 14.51 -2.96
CA HIS A 46 14.41 13.64 -3.76
C HIS A 46 13.77 12.25 -3.96
N PRO A 47 12.59 12.16 -4.60
CA PRO A 47 11.85 10.93 -4.76
C PRO A 47 12.57 9.93 -5.68
N GLU A 48 12.56 8.67 -5.28
CA GLU A 48 13.15 7.54 -6.00
C GLU A 48 12.06 6.50 -6.34
N LEU A 49 12.18 5.80 -7.48
CA LEU A 49 11.13 4.91 -8.00
C LEU A 49 11.49 3.43 -7.84
N GLY A 50 10.49 2.62 -7.48
CA GLY A 50 10.62 1.18 -7.47
C GLY A 50 11.78 0.70 -6.61
N PHE A 51 12.72 -0.06 -7.18
CA PHE A 51 13.93 -0.52 -6.47
C PHE A 51 15.08 0.50 -6.46
N ASP A 52 14.99 1.62 -7.18
CA ASP A 52 16.01 2.67 -7.20
C ASP A 52 15.85 3.63 -6.00
N THR A 53 15.90 3.09 -4.79
CA THR A 53 15.70 3.80 -3.50
C THR A 53 17.00 3.97 -2.71
N HIS A 54 18.14 3.99 -3.43
CA HIS A 54 19.48 3.97 -2.84
C HIS A 54 19.80 5.20 -1.98
N ARG A 55 19.35 6.39 -2.39
CA ARG A 55 19.55 7.61 -1.61
C ARG A 55 18.75 7.58 -0.32
N THR A 56 17.50 7.14 -0.38
CA THR A 56 16.63 7.00 0.79
C THR A 56 17.22 6.00 1.77
N VAL A 57 17.66 4.83 1.30
CA VAL A 57 18.40 3.83 2.10
C VAL A 57 19.63 4.45 2.76
N ALA A 58 20.45 5.19 1.99
CA ALA A 58 21.66 5.83 2.53
C ALA A 58 21.33 6.86 3.62
N LYS A 59 20.25 7.64 3.47
CA LYS A 59 19.79 8.62 4.47
C LYS A 59 19.28 7.95 5.74
N VAL A 60 18.49 6.89 5.62
CA VAL A 60 18.04 6.08 6.77
C VAL A 60 19.25 5.50 7.51
N ARG A 61 20.17 4.88 6.77
CA ARG A 61 21.40 4.29 7.32
C ARG A 61 22.25 5.33 8.05
N GLU A 62 22.46 6.52 7.47
CA GLU A 62 23.18 7.63 8.08
C GLU A 62 22.56 8.04 9.43
N ALA A 63 21.23 8.17 9.49
CA ALA A 63 20.50 8.54 10.70
C ALA A 63 20.61 7.47 11.80
N LEU A 64 20.52 6.19 11.44
CA LEU A 64 20.64 5.07 12.37
C LEU A 64 22.05 4.96 12.93
N LEU A 65 23.10 5.09 12.11
CA LEU A 65 24.49 5.10 12.53
C LEU A 65 24.82 6.28 13.45
N ALA A 66 24.29 7.48 13.13
CA ALA A 66 24.47 8.66 13.96
C ALA A 66 23.85 8.52 15.36
N ALA A 67 22.80 7.70 15.49
CA ALA A 67 22.19 7.33 16.77
C ALA A 67 22.95 6.20 17.53
N GLY A 68 24.02 5.68 16.95
CA GLY A 68 24.86 4.64 17.56
C GLY A 68 24.40 3.21 17.33
N ILE A 69 23.44 2.98 16.42
CA ILE A 69 23.09 1.64 15.97
C ILE A 69 24.28 1.10 15.18
N PRO A 70 24.79 -0.10 15.50
CA PRO A 70 26.00 -0.61 14.88
C PRO A 70 25.78 -1.00 13.41
N ASP A 71 26.82 -0.85 12.59
CA ASP A 71 26.77 -1.07 11.14
C ASP A 71 26.35 -2.50 10.76
N GLU A 72 26.78 -3.48 11.54
CA GLU A 72 26.41 -4.90 11.41
C GLU A 72 24.92 -5.20 11.64
N ALA A 73 24.18 -4.27 12.26
CA ALA A 73 22.73 -4.36 12.41
C ALA A 73 21.97 -3.86 11.18
N LEU A 74 22.65 -3.30 10.17
CA LEU A 74 22.09 -2.62 9.01
C LEU A 74 22.43 -3.36 7.72
N ASP A 75 21.53 -4.23 7.26
CA ASP A 75 21.72 -5.00 6.03
C ASP A 75 21.02 -4.29 4.84
N GLY A 76 21.80 -3.62 4.02
CA GLY A 76 21.38 -3.02 2.75
C GLY A 76 21.88 -3.81 1.52
N THR A 77 22.29 -5.06 1.68
CA THR A 77 22.91 -5.86 0.62
C THR A 77 22.09 -7.09 0.21
N THR A 78 21.22 -7.57 1.09
CA THR A 78 20.38 -8.75 0.83
C THR A 78 19.36 -8.53 -0.28
N LEU A 79 18.81 -7.31 -0.40
CA LEU A 79 17.91 -6.91 -1.48
C LEU A 79 18.25 -5.49 -1.93
N ASP A 80 18.47 -5.31 -3.22
CA ASP A 80 18.78 -4.01 -3.80
C ASP A 80 17.65 -3.00 -3.53
N GLY A 81 18.02 -1.79 -3.13
CA GLY A 81 17.07 -0.75 -2.75
C GLY A 81 16.37 -0.94 -1.39
N ALA A 82 16.59 -2.03 -0.67
CA ALA A 82 16.02 -2.26 0.66
C ALA A 82 17.02 -1.98 1.79
N LEU A 83 16.51 -1.77 3.01
CA LEU A 83 17.31 -1.81 4.24
C LEU A 83 16.60 -2.61 5.31
N PHE A 84 17.30 -3.62 5.85
CA PHE A 84 16.85 -4.37 7.00
C PHE A 84 17.63 -3.92 8.23
N VAL A 85 16.91 -3.59 9.30
CA VAL A 85 17.50 -3.11 10.56
C VAL A 85 17.20 -4.12 11.65
N ARG A 86 18.25 -4.69 12.26
CA ARG A 86 18.14 -5.68 13.31
C ARG A 86 18.44 -5.04 14.67
N LEU A 87 17.42 -4.83 15.49
CA LEU A 87 17.59 -4.37 16.86
C LEU A 87 17.46 -5.55 17.83
N GLU A 88 18.43 -5.69 18.71
CA GLU A 88 18.44 -6.71 19.75
C GLU A 88 18.13 -6.07 21.12
N GLY A 89 17.23 -6.71 21.87
CA GLY A 89 16.98 -6.41 23.27
C GLY A 89 18.03 -7.05 24.19
N LYS A 90 17.82 -6.96 25.51
CA LYS A 90 18.77 -7.45 26.54
C LYS A 90 18.93 -8.97 26.63
N GLY A 91 18.23 -9.75 25.82
CA GLY A 91 18.31 -11.21 25.86
C GLY A 91 17.46 -11.87 24.81
N ASP A 92 17.54 -13.20 24.73
CA ASP A 92 16.75 -14.00 23.78
C ASP A 92 15.25 -13.77 23.97
N GLY A 93 14.49 -13.95 22.88
CA GLY A 93 13.05 -13.79 22.89
C GLY A 93 12.44 -13.82 21.47
N PRO A 94 11.17 -13.45 21.35
CA PRO A 94 10.46 -13.44 20.09
C PRO A 94 10.98 -12.34 19.14
N VAL A 95 10.62 -12.47 17.87
CA VAL A 95 10.99 -11.51 16.81
C VAL A 95 9.74 -10.93 16.20
N VAL A 96 9.66 -9.60 16.17
CA VAL A 96 8.57 -8.82 15.57
C VAL A 96 9.13 -7.91 14.49
N ALA A 97 8.45 -7.79 13.36
CA ALA A 97 8.84 -6.88 12.29
C ALA A 97 7.94 -5.64 12.22
N LEU A 98 8.55 -4.51 11.88
CA LEU A 98 7.89 -3.25 11.52
C LEU A 98 8.29 -2.90 10.09
N ARG A 99 7.32 -2.52 9.24
CA ARG A 99 7.56 -2.22 7.81
C ARG A 99 7.19 -0.79 7.45
N ALA A 100 7.99 -0.18 6.62
CA ALA A 100 7.62 1.00 5.82
C ALA A 100 8.08 0.80 4.37
N ASP A 101 7.27 1.25 3.43
CA ASP A 101 7.63 1.44 2.03
C ASP A 101 8.42 2.72 1.85
N MET A 102 9.17 2.82 0.72
CA MET A 102 10.09 3.96 0.48
C MET A 102 9.94 4.59 -0.90
N ASP A 103 9.37 3.88 -1.87
CA ASP A 103 9.35 4.33 -3.27
C ASP A 103 8.31 5.42 -3.54
N ALA A 104 8.54 6.15 -4.63
CA ALA A 104 7.71 7.24 -5.10
C ALA A 104 7.01 6.90 -6.41
N LEU A 105 6.17 7.80 -6.88
CA LEU A 105 5.39 7.67 -8.11
C LEU A 105 6.01 8.40 -9.31
N PRO A 106 5.89 7.85 -10.54
CA PRO A 106 6.35 8.50 -11.78
C PRO A 106 5.35 9.59 -12.22
N MET A 107 5.28 10.68 -11.46
CA MET A 107 4.39 11.80 -11.72
C MET A 107 5.03 13.13 -11.32
N THR A 108 4.60 14.24 -11.94
CA THR A 108 5.12 15.57 -11.60
C THR A 108 4.50 16.06 -10.30
N ASP A 109 5.33 16.48 -9.35
CA ASP A 109 4.90 17.17 -8.15
C ASP A 109 4.46 18.60 -8.48
N LEU A 110 3.21 18.94 -8.18
CA LEU A 110 2.63 20.28 -8.33
C LEU A 110 2.39 20.97 -6.98
N GLY A 111 2.93 20.42 -5.89
CA GLY A 111 2.88 21.01 -4.55
C GLY A 111 3.47 22.42 -4.51
N ALA A 112 3.02 23.21 -3.55
CA ALA A 112 3.51 24.58 -3.31
C ALA A 112 4.53 24.66 -2.16
N ASN A 113 4.87 23.53 -1.53
CA ASN A 113 5.72 23.46 -0.35
C ASN A 113 7.19 23.70 -0.70
N PRO A 114 7.99 24.27 0.24
CA PRO A 114 9.43 24.48 0.04
C PRO A 114 10.22 23.20 -0.20
N TRP A 115 9.68 22.05 0.22
CA TRP A 115 10.28 20.71 0.07
C TRP A 115 9.73 19.94 -1.12
N LYS A 116 8.98 20.58 -2.01
CA LYS A 116 8.55 20.01 -3.29
C LYS A 116 9.68 19.25 -3.99
N SER A 117 9.33 18.18 -4.69
CA SER A 117 10.28 17.39 -5.48
C SER A 117 11.17 18.25 -6.37
N THR A 118 12.47 18.01 -6.29
CA THR A 118 13.51 18.59 -7.17
C THR A 118 13.83 17.70 -8.37
N VAL A 119 13.19 16.52 -8.45
CA VAL A 119 13.40 15.53 -9.50
C VAL A 119 12.20 15.54 -10.45
N GLU A 120 12.42 15.95 -11.69
CA GLU A 120 11.36 16.02 -12.69
C GLU A 120 10.68 14.65 -12.91
N GLY A 121 9.35 14.64 -12.96
CA GLY A 121 8.56 13.44 -13.22
C GLY A 121 8.54 12.42 -12.09
N ARG A 122 8.96 12.78 -10.87
CA ARG A 122 8.87 11.93 -9.68
C ARG A 122 8.29 12.69 -8.50
N ALA A 123 7.40 12.06 -7.74
CA ALA A 123 6.78 12.68 -6.56
C ALA A 123 6.42 11.63 -5.50
N HIS A 124 6.62 11.97 -4.22
CA HIS A 124 6.03 11.22 -3.12
C HIS A 124 4.57 11.65 -2.92
N ALA A 125 3.67 11.02 -3.69
CA ALA A 125 2.23 11.33 -3.64
C ALA A 125 1.40 10.21 -2.99
N CYS A 126 2.07 9.26 -2.28
CA CYS A 126 1.44 8.19 -1.50
C CYS A 126 1.89 8.19 -0.02
N GLY A 127 2.73 9.15 0.42
CA GLY A 127 3.14 9.29 1.81
C GLY A 127 4.30 8.38 2.25
N HIS A 128 4.96 7.64 1.35
CA HIS A 128 6.01 6.69 1.70
C HIS A 128 7.27 7.37 2.32
N ASP A 129 7.53 8.63 2.04
CA ASP A 129 8.52 9.47 2.73
C ASP A 129 8.17 9.65 4.21
N GLY A 130 6.88 9.80 4.53
CA GLY A 130 6.35 9.81 5.89
C GLY A 130 6.43 8.44 6.57
N HIS A 131 6.06 7.36 5.85
CA HIS A 131 6.12 5.98 6.36
C HIS A 131 7.56 5.60 6.72
N THR A 132 8.52 5.88 5.83
CA THR A 132 9.95 5.72 6.10
C THR A 132 10.35 6.46 7.38
N THR A 133 9.87 7.69 7.55
CA THR A 133 10.26 8.54 8.67
C THR A 133 9.66 8.09 10.00
N TRP A 134 8.41 7.64 10.03
CA TRP A 134 7.87 7.15 11.30
C TRP A 134 8.47 5.81 11.73
N LEU A 135 8.84 4.93 10.79
CA LEU A 135 9.59 3.73 11.10
C LEU A 135 10.99 4.07 11.64
N LEU A 136 11.69 5.01 11.02
CA LEU A 136 12.97 5.51 11.54
C LEU A 136 12.81 6.00 12.98
N GLY A 137 11.83 6.86 13.25
CA GLY A 137 11.56 7.37 14.61
C GLY A 137 11.29 6.26 15.63
N ALA A 138 10.53 5.24 15.24
CA ALA A 138 10.25 4.08 16.08
C ALA A 138 11.52 3.26 16.38
N LEU A 139 12.35 2.99 15.38
CA LEU A 139 13.58 2.21 15.54
C LEU A 139 14.61 2.94 16.42
N LEU A 140 14.76 4.25 16.24
CA LEU A 140 15.61 5.07 17.11
C LEU A 140 15.19 4.93 18.58
N ARG A 141 13.89 5.02 18.85
CA ARG A 141 13.36 4.90 20.20
C ARG A 141 13.49 3.49 20.77
N LEU A 142 13.20 2.45 19.99
CA LEU A 142 13.38 1.05 20.40
C LEU A 142 14.83 0.75 20.73
N TYR A 143 15.79 1.31 19.98
CA TYR A 143 17.21 1.18 20.28
C TYR A 143 17.61 1.83 21.61
N GLU A 144 17.09 3.03 21.91
CA GLU A 144 17.30 3.66 23.22
C GLU A 144 16.75 2.81 24.38
N LEU A 145 15.64 2.12 24.15
CA LEU A 145 14.98 1.26 25.14
C LEU A 145 15.51 -0.18 25.18
N ARG A 146 16.53 -0.55 24.39
CA ARG A 146 16.96 -1.94 24.17
C ARG A 146 17.25 -2.72 25.46
N ASP A 147 17.68 -2.06 26.52
CA ASP A 147 17.94 -2.68 27.81
C ASP A 147 16.66 -2.95 28.65
N THR A 148 15.48 -2.59 28.14
CA THR A 148 14.18 -2.74 28.82
C THR A 148 13.33 -3.88 28.30
N TRP A 149 13.64 -4.43 27.12
CA TRP A 149 12.89 -5.50 26.47
C TRP A 149 13.82 -6.64 26.03
N SER A 150 13.25 -7.83 25.74
CA SER A 150 13.97 -9.02 25.27
C SER A 150 13.44 -9.44 23.89
N GLY A 151 14.25 -10.18 23.14
CA GLY A 151 13.95 -10.59 21.77
C GLY A 151 14.53 -9.63 20.73
N ARG A 152 13.92 -9.56 19.55
CA ARG A 152 14.40 -8.74 18.43
C ARG A 152 13.28 -7.97 17.76
N VAL A 153 13.62 -6.79 17.23
CA VAL A 153 12.77 -6.03 16.30
C VAL A 153 13.51 -5.93 14.97
N ILE A 154 12.83 -6.30 13.89
CA ILE A 154 13.32 -6.16 12.52
C ILE A 154 12.59 -4.99 11.86
N GLY A 155 13.31 -3.91 11.54
CA GLY A 155 12.82 -2.84 10.71
C GLY A 155 13.01 -3.20 9.25
N ILE A 156 11.94 -3.12 8.45
CA ILE A 156 11.95 -3.41 7.01
C ILE A 156 11.63 -2.12 6.27
N PHE A 157 12.63 -1.49 5.67
CA PHE A 157 12.48 -0.40 4.72
C PHE A 157 12.39 -1.01 3.33
N GLN A 158 11.19 -1.04 2.78
CA GLN A 158 10.83 -1.78 1.58
C GLN A 158 10.82 -0.87 0.35
N PRO A 159 11.48 -1.24 -0.76
CA PRO A 159 11.32 -0.59 -2.07
C PRO A 159 10.09 -1.12 -2.80
N SER A 160 9.68 -0.44 -3.88
CA SER A 160 8.84 -0.97 -4.96
C SER A 160 7.44 -1.45 -4.56
N GLU A 161 6.78 -0.75 -3.62
CA GLU A 161 5.38 -1.00 -3.27
C GLU A 161 4.45 -0.63 -4.43
N GLU A 162 4.66 0.53 -5.06
CA GLU A 162 3.81 1.11 -6.12
C GLU A 162 3.74 0.26 -7.40
N ILE A 163 4.70 -0.67 -7.56
CA ILE A 163 4.71 -1.65 -8.66
C ILE A 163 4.13 -3.01 -8.19
N GLY A 164 3.94 -3.20 -6.87
CA GLY A 164 3.33 -4.39 -6.26
C GLY A 164 4.23 -5.61 -6.19
N ASN A 165 5.57 -5.44 -6.18
CA ASN A 165 6.54 -6.55 -6.15
C ASN A 165 7.63 -6.40 -5.09
N GLY A 166 7.65 -5.32 -4.33
CA GLY A 166 8.64 -5.07 -3.30
C GLY A 166 8.55 -6.05 -2.13
N ALA A 167 7.35 -6.23 -1.57
CA ALA A 167 7.13 -7.14 -0.45
C ALA A 167 7.39 -8.61 -0.83
N GLU A 168 6.99 -9.06 -2.02
CA GLU A 168 7.30 -10.39 -2.52
C GLU A 168 8.82 -10.59 -2.61
N SER A 169 9.54 -9.60 -3.12
CA SER A 169 11.01 -9.65 -3.21
C SER A 169 11.65 -9.73 -1.82
N VAL A 170 11.13 -9.00 -0.82
CA VAL A 170 11.59 -9.13 0.58
C VAL A 170 11.33 -10.53 1.12
N VAL A 171 10.15 -11.10 0.91
CA VAL A 171 9.84 -12.49 1.34
C VAL A 171 10.79 -13.49 0.70
N GLN A 172 11.08 -13.34 -0.61
CA GLN A 172 11.98 -14.23 -1.35
C GLN A 172 13.45 -14.18 -0.86
N THR A 173 13.85 -13.15 -0.10
CA THR A 173 15.18 -13.14 0.56
C THR A 173 15.32 -14.19 1.65
N GLY A 174 14.22 -14.80 2.11
CA GLY A 174 14.19 -15.72 3.24
C GLY A 174 14.43 -15.05 4.61
N ILE A 175 14.26 -13.71 4.71
CA ILE A 175 14.51 -12.98 5.97
C ILE A 175 13.57 -13.43 7.09
N PHE A 176 12.33 -13.80 6.75
CA PHE A 176 11.33 -14.21 7.75
C PHE A 176 11.76 -15.48 8.49
N GLU A 177 12.21 -16.49 7.77
CA GLU A 177 12.72 -17.74 8.32
C GLU A 177 14.08 -17.55 8.98
N ARG A 178 15.00 -16.83 8.33
CA ARG A 178 16.36 -16.59 8.83
C ARG A 178 16.36 -15.85 10.17
N GLU A 179 15.51 -14.83 10.32
CA GLU A 179 15.39 -14.06 11.56
C GLU A 179 14.38 -14.65 12.54
N GLY A 180 13.55 -15.58 12.11
CA GLY A 180 12.47 -16.14 12.93
C GLY A 180 11.35 -15.13 13.23
N ILE A 181 11.02 -14.26 12.27
CA ILE A 181 9.96 -13.25 12.41
C ILE A 181 8.63 -13.95 12.64
N ARG A 182 7.94 -13.58 13.71
CA ARG A 182 6.64 -14.19 14.10
C ARG A 182 5.45 -13.37 13.71
N GLU A 183 5.59 -12.05 13.62
CA GLU A 183 4.52 -11.10 13.31
C GLU A 183 5.10 -9.87 12.62
N ILE A 184 4.28 -9.21 11.78
CA ILE A 184 4.66 -7.97 11.09
C ILE A 184 3.57 -6.90 11.21
N TYR A 185 3.98 -5.64 11.33
CA TYR A 185 3.11 -4.48 11.40
C TYR A 185 3.54 -3.42 10.39
N GLY A 186 2.55 -2.87 9.68
CA GLY A 186 2.67 -1.74 8.78
C GLY A 186 1.61 -0.69 9.08
N ALA A 187 1.83 0.51 8.60
CA ALA A 187 0.86 1.58 8.64
C ALA A 187 0.89 2.36 7.33
N HIS A 188 -0.24 2.95 6.95
CA HIS A 188 -0.35 3.78 5.76
C HIS A 188 -1.24 4.99 6.07
N ASP A 189 -0.84 6.16 5.63
CA ASP A 189 -1.62 7.39 5.78
C ASP A 189 -2.93 7.35 4.98
N GLU A 190 -3.93 8.10 5.44
CA GLU A 190 -5.27 8.09 4.87
C GLU A 190 -5.87 9.50 4.88
N PRO A 191 -5.89 10.19 3.74
CA PRO A 191 -6.42 11.56 3.64
C PRO A 191 -7.93 11.68 3.85
N SER A 192 -8.67 10.56 3.85
CA SER A 192 -10.12 10.58 4.04
C SER A 192 -10.56 10.62 5.50
N ILE A 193 -9.65 10.43 6.45
CA ILE A 193 -9.92 10.47 7.89
C ILE A 193 -9.05 11.50 8.62
N PRO A 194 -9.58 12.15 9.67
CA PRO A 194 -8.85 13.20 10.38
C PRO A 194 -7.62 12.70 11.14
N VAL A 195 -6.64 13.59 11.34
CA VAL A 195 -5.49 13.35 12.24
C VAL A 195 -5.95 12.86 13.60
N GLY A 196 -5.29 11.83 14.11
CA GLY A 196 -5.59 11.20 15.39
C GLY A 196 -6.74 10.20 15.35
N LYS A 197 -7.20 9.82 14.15
CA LYS A 197 -8.11 8.69 13.93
C LYS A 197 -7.39 7.58 13.16
N PHE A 198 -7.73 6.33 13.46
CA PHE A 198 -7.06 5.16 12.91
C PHE A 198 -8.06 4.11 12.47
N GLY A 199 -7.91 3.64 11.23
CA GLY A 199 -8.62 2.48 10.73
C GLY A 199 -7.87 1.20 11.15
N VAL A 200 -8.32 0.56 12.23
CA VAL A 200 -7.76 -0.71 12.71
C VAL A 200 -8.86 -1.75 12.71
N LYS A 201 -8.82 -2.64 11.73
CA LYS A 201 -9.90 -3.58 11.45
C LYS A 201 -9.36 -4.99 11.25
N THR A 202 -9.93 -5.97 11.92
CA THR A 202 -9.67 -7.41 11.68
C THR A 202 -10.30 -7.86 10.37
N GLY A 203 -9.63 -8.78 9.67
CA GLY A 203 -10.09 -9.33 8.40
C GLY A 203 -9.77 -8.43 7.21
N PRO A 204 -10.53 -8.51 6.12
CA PRO A 204 -10.24 -7.78 4.89
C PRO A 204 -10.17 -6.27 5.11
N LEU A 205 -9.13 -5.64 4.56
CA LEU A 205 -8.89 -4.19 4.60
C LEU A 205 -8.78 -3.59 3.20
N GLN A 206 -7.91 -4.13 2.33
CA GLN A 206 -7.68 -3.67 0.97
C GLN A 206 -7.85 -4.81 -0.03
N ALA A 207 -8.29 -4.46 -1.26
CA ALA A 207 -8.54 -5.43 -2.30
C ALA A 207 -7.26 -6.00 -2.90
N ALA A 208 -7.33 -7.25 -3.36
CA ALA A 208 -6.42 -7.75 -4.37
C ALA A 208 -6.54 -6.93 -5.66
N ALA A 209 -5.45 -6.75 -6.36
CA ALA A 209 -5.42 -6.11 -7.67
C ALA A 209 -4.90 -7.10 -8.72
N ASP A 210 -5.73 -7.37 -9.75
CA ASP A 210 -5.37 -8.24 -10.86
C ASP A 210 -5.75 -7.61 -12.19
N PHE A 211 -5.05 -8.02 -13.25
CA PHE A 211 -5.38 -7.67 -14.61
C PHE A 211 -5.64 -8.92 -15.46
N PHE A 212 -6.54 -8.80 -16.42
CA PHE A 212 -6.73 -9.83 -17.42
C PHE A 212 -6.65 -9.26 -18.83
N TYR A 213 -6.16 -10.09 -19.74
CA TYR A 213 -6.02 -9.81 -21.16
C TYR A 213 -6.53 -11.01 -21.95
N LEU A 214 -7.49 -10.76 -22.84
CA LEU A 214 -8.12 -11.79 -23.65
C LEU A 214 -7.89 -11.46 -25.13
N THR A 215 -7.51 -12.47 -25.90
CA THR A 215 -7.47 -12.37 -27.37
C THR A 215 -8.41 -13.41 -27.93
N VAL A 216 -9.40 -12.98 -28.69
CA VAL A 216 -10.32 -13.81 -29.45
C VAL A 216 -9.80 -13.88 -30.88
N LYS A 217 -9.43 -15.08 -31.33
CA LYS A 217 -8.86 -15.31 -32.66
C LYS A 217 -9.90 -16.00 -33.56
N GLY A 218 -10.28 -15.30 -34.61
CA GLY A 218 -11.19 -15.78 -35.65
C GLY A 218 -10.49 -15.95 -36.98
N LYS A 219 -11.23 -15.69 -38.07
CA LYS A 219 -10.75 -15.69 -39.43
C LYS A 219 -11.32 -14.48 -40.19
N GLY A 220 -10.45 -13.54 -40.56
CA GLY A 220 -10.84 -12.38 -41.33
C GLY A 220 -11.46 -12.70 -42.69
N CYS A 221 -12.38 -11.85 -43.15
CA CYS A 221 -13.04 -12.00 -44.44
C CYS A 221 -13.64 -10.68 -44.92
N HIS A 222 -14.21 -10.70 -46.13
CA HIS A 222 -14.97 -9.59 -46.64
C HIS A 222 -16.30 -9.42 -45.87
N GLY A 223 -16.61 -8.23 -45.35
CA GLY A 223 -17.79 -7.95 -44.50
C GLY A 223 -19.12 -8.34 -45.14
N GLY A 224 -19.26 -8.26 -46.47
CA GLY A 224 -20.39 -8.74 -47.22
C GLY A 224 -20.46 -10.27 -47.46
N ARG A 225 -19.45 -11.01 -46.98
CA ARG A 225 -19.37 -12.48 -47.09
C ARG A 225 -18.98 -13.13 -45.75
N PRO A 226 -19.70 -12.88 -44.63
CA PRO A 226 -19.31 -13.29 -43.28
C PRO A 226 -19.22 -14.79 -43.12
N HIS A 227 -19.94 -15.61 -43.93
CA HIS A 227 -19.88 -17.04 -43.94
C HIS A 227 -18.54 -17.67 -44.41
N MET A 228 -17.64 -16.84 -44.98
CA MET A 228 -16.29 -17.25 -45.39
C MET A 228 -15.22 -17.05 -44.30
N GLY A 229 -15.58 -16.39 -43.20
CA GLY A 229 -14.73 -16.13 -42.06
C GLY A 229 -15.26 -16.72 -40.76
N ILE A 230 -14.61 -16.32 -39.66
CA ILE A 230 -15.07 -16.49 -38.27
C ILE A 230 -14.90 -15.13 -37.63
N ASP A 231 -16.00 -14.43 -37.38
CA ASP A 231 -15.96 -13.05 -36.91
C ASP A 231 -15.73 -12.98 -35.39
N PRO A 232 -14.60 -12.43 -34.91
CA PRO A 232 -14.31 -12.32 -33.48
C PRO A 232 -15.06 -11.17 -32.79
N ILE A 233 -15.62 -10.20 -33.52
CA ILE A 233 -16.30 -9.02 -32.94
C ILE A 233 -17.55 -9.42 -32.15
N PRO A 234 -18.51 -10.20 -32.70
CA PRO A 234 -19.68 -10.63 -31.93
C PRO A 234 -19.30 -11.48 -30.72
N VAL A 235 -18.23 -12.28 -30.83
CA VAL A 235 -17.72 -13.13 -29.74
C VAL A 235 -17.14 -12.29 -28.61
N ALA A 236 -16.34 -11.29 -28.94
CA ALA A 236 -15.79 -10.34 -27.96
C ALA A 236 -16.91 -9.55 -27.26
N ALA A 237 -17.95 -9.11 -27.99
CA ALA A 237 -19.10 -8.43 -27.40
C ALA A 237 -19.89 -9.34 -26.44
N GLN A 238 -20.05 -10.62 -26.76
CA GLN A 238 -20.65 -11.63 -25.86
C GLN A 238 -19.79 -11.82 -24.60
N LEU A 239 -18.47 -11.83 -24.73
CA LEU A 239 -17.55 -11.93 -23.58
C LEU A 239 -17.74 -10.73 -22.66
N VAL A 240 -17.77 -9.49 -23.17
CA VAL A 240 -18.00 -8.29 -22.34
C VAL A 240 -19.29 -8.42 -21.52
N ALA A 241 -20.39 -8.83 -22.17
CA ALA A 241 -21.68 -9.00 -21.49
C ALA A 241 -21.68 -10.13 -20.46
N ASN A 242 -21.09 -11.27 -20.81
CA ASN A 242 -21.10 -12.45 -19.93
C ASN A 242 -20.15 -12.30 -18.72
N LEU A 243 -19.00 -11.67 -18.87
CA LEU A 243 -18.07 -11.42 -17.75
C LEU A 243 -18.74 -10.61 -16.63
N GLN A 244 -19.73 -9.75 -16.92
CA GLN A 244 -20.51 -9.04 -15.90
C GLN A 244 -21.32 -9.98 -15.02
N THR A 245 -21.64 -11.20 -15.50
CA THR A 245 -22.41 -12.18 -14.73
C THR A 245 -21.58 -12.85 -13.65
N ILE A 246 -20.24 -12.78 -13.69
CA ILE A 246 -19.37 -13.37 -12.67
C ILE A 246 -19.71 -12.81 -11.31
N VAL A 247 -19.66 -11.51 -11.14
CA VAL A 247 -20.00 -10.86 -9.85
C VAL A 247 -21.46 -11.10 -9.50
N ALA A 248 -22.37 -10.95 -10.48
CA ALA A 248 -23.80 -11.02 -10.22
C ALA A 248 -24.33 -12.44 -9.95
N ARG A 249 -23.64 -13.53 -10.37
CA ARG A 249 -24.16 -14.91 -10.35
C ARG A 249 -23.19 -15.96 -9.85
N LYS A 250 -21.88 -15.64 -9.69
CA LYS A 250 -20.85 -16.61 -9.33
C LYS A 250 -20.13 -16.28 -8.03
N VAL A 251 -20.16 -15.01 -7.61
CA VAL A 251 -19.65 -14.55 -6.31
C VAL A 251 -20.80 -14.56 -5.31
N ASN A 252 -20.53 -14.96 -4.06
CA ASN A 252 -21.51 -14.92 -2.99
C ASN A 252 -21.97 -13.45 -2.77
N PRO A 253 -23.28 -13.16 -2.71
CA PRO A 253 -23.81 -11.80 -2.58
C PRO A 253 -23.31 -11.00 -1.37
N VAL A 254 -22.79 -11.68 -0.33
CA VAL A 254 -22.22 -11.01 0.86
C VAL A 254 -20.71 -10.73 0.72
N GLU A 255 -20.10 -11.17 -0.37
CA GLU A 255 -18.71 -10.92 -0.69
C GLU A 255 -18.57 -9.82 -1.76
N ASN A 256 -17.50 -9.03 -1.66
CA ASN A 256 -17.26 -7.94 -2.58
C ASN A 256 -16.26 -8.37 -3.68
N ALA A 257 -16.63 -8.09 -4.93
CA ALA A 257 -15.74 -8.27 -6.07
C ALA A 257 -16.05 -7.24 -7.16
N VAL A 258 -15.05 -6.87 -7.94
CA VAL A 258 -15.17 -6.06 -9.14
C VAL A 258 -14.53 -6.82 -10.30
N VAL A 259 -15.24 -6.90 -11.43
CA VAL A 259 -14.72 -7.36 -12.72
C VAL A 259 -15.09 -6.32 -13.76
N SER A 260 -14.11 -5.56 -14.23
CA SER A 260 -14.32 -4.49 -15.20
C SER A 260 -13.54 -4.77 -16.49
N VAL A 261 -14.23 -4.81 -17.62
CA VAL A 261 -13.59 -4.73 -18.95
C VAL A 261 -13.32 -3.27 -19.23
N CYS A 262 -12.06 -2.90 -19.38
CA CYS A 262 -11.62 -1.50 -19.53
C CYS A 262 -11.23 -1.15 -20.97
N SER A 263 -10.98 -2.15 -21.81
CA SER A 263 -10.63 -1.95 -23.22
C SER A 263 -11.19 -3.08 -24.09
N MET A 264 -11.64 -2.72 -25.28
CA MET A 264 -12.01 -3.64 -26.35
C MET A 264 -11.57 -3.05 -27.69
N ASN A 265 -10.76 -3.81 -28.45
CA ASN A 265 -10.27 -3.40 -29.75
C ASN A 265 -10.50 -4.50 -30.79
N ALA A 266 -11.04 -4.12 -31.98
CA ALA A 266 -11.23 -5.03 -33.10
C ALA A 266 -11.34 -4.24 -34.42
N GLY A 267 -10.69 -4.74 -35.48
CA GLY A 267 -10.75 -4.17 -36.79
C GLY A 267 -10.13 -2.77 -36.91
N ARG A 268 -10.48 -2.07 -37.99
CA ARG A 268 -10.05 -0.68 -38.26
C ARG A 268 -11.26 0.14 -38.66
N PHE A 269 -11.39 1.32 -38.08
CA PHE A 269 -12.50 2.22 -38.37
C PHE A 269 -12.57 2.61 -39.88
N GLU A 270 -11.41 2.75 -40.51
CA GLU A 270 -11.28 3.16 -41.93
C GLU A 270 -11.54 2.00 -42.92
N ALA A 271 -11.74 0.76 -42.41
CA ALA A 271 -12.00 -0.43 -43.23
C ALA A 271 -13.32 -1.12 -42.84
N PRO A 272 -14.49 -0.46 -42.99
CA PRO A 272 -15.78 -0.93 -42.48
C PRO A 272 -16.32 -2.19 -43.20
N ASN A 273 -15.72 -2.57 -44.31
CA ASN A 273 -16.05 -3.75 -45.10
C ASN A 273 -15.12 -4.97 -44.86
N VAL A 274 -14.28 -4.92 -43.81
CA VAL A 274 -13.33 -5.99 -43.48
C VAL A 274 -13.61 -6.53 -42.11
N VAL A 275 -13.91 -7.83 -41.98
CA VAL A 275 -13.95 -8.57 -40.74
C VAL A 275 -12.52 -8.83 -40.28
N PRO A 276 -12.12 -8.40 -39.06
CA PRO A 276 -10.76 -8.62 -38.59
C PRO A 276 -10.46 -10.08 -38.23
N PRO A 277 -9.19 -10.50 -38.19
CA PRO A 277 -8.81 -11.84 -37.77
C PRO A 277 -8.87 -12.03 -36.24
N GLU A 278 -8.84 -10.94 -35.45
CA GLU A 278 -8.83 -11.01 -34.01
C GLU A 278 -9.53 -9.81 -33.34
N ALA A 279 -9.93 -10.00 -32.09
CA ALA A 279 -10.38 -8.95 -31.17
C ALA A 279 -9.69 -9.13 -29.82
N THR A 280 -9.35 -8.01 -29.15
CA THR A 280 -8.69 -8.01 -27.87
C THR A 280 -9.51 -7.28 -26.82
N LEU A 281 -9.47 -7.80 -25.58
CA LEU A 281 -10.08 -7.18 -24.40
C LEU A 281 -9.05 -7.12 -23.27
N SER A 282 -9.13 -6.11 -22.45
CA SER A 282 -8.40 -6.07 -21.19
C SER A 282 -9.25 -5.48 -20.07
N GLY A 283 -8.89 -5.84 -18.83
CA GLY A 283 -9.66 -5.36 -17.70
C GLY A 283 -8.97 -5.60 -16.36
N THR A 284 -9.65 -5.22 -15.30
CA THR A 284 -9.18 -5.35 -13.93
C THR A 284 -10.15 -6.14 -13.06
N VAL A 285 -9.57 -6.81 -12.06
CA VAL A 285 -10.31 -7.52 -11.00
C VAL A 285 -9.88 -6.98 -9.65
N ARG A 286 -10.86 -6.84 -8.72
CA ARG A 286 -10.63 -6.52 -7.31
C ARG A 286 -11.42 -7.51 -6.46
N THR A 287 -10.78 -8.09 -5.44
CA THR A 287 -11.40 -9.06 -4.51
C THR A 287 -10.82 -8.92 -3.11
N PHE A 288 -11.56 -9.39 -2.10
CA PHE A 288 -11.15 -9.24 -0.69
C PHE A 288 -10.87 -10.59 -0.01
N SER A 289 -10.89 -11.69 -0.76
CA SER A 289 -10.48 -13.00 -0.26
C SER A 289 -9.74 -13.78 -1.34
N HIS A 290 -8.83 -14.66 -0.93
CA HIS A 290 -8.09 -15.55 -1.84
C HIS A 290 -9.03 -16.51 -2.59
N GLU A 291 -10.12 -16.94 -1.96
CA GLU A 291 -11.10 -17.84 -2.54
C GLU A 291 -11.89 -17.17 -3.66
N VAL A 292 -12.41 -15.96 -3.42
CA VAL A 292 -13.14 -15.19 -4.44
C VAL A 292 -12.22 -14.83 -5.59
N ARG A 293 -10.96 -14.46 -5.32
CA ARG A 293 -9.93 -14.18 -6.34
C ARG A 293 -9.73 -15.37 -7.28
N ALA A 294 -9.52 -16.56 -6.71
CA ALA A 294 -9.32 -17.78 -7.49
C ALA A 294 -10.57 -18.17 -8.29
N ARG A 295 -11.77 -18.00 -7.70
CA ARG A 295 -13.04 -18.23 -8.40
C ARG A 295 -13.22 -17.30 -9.59
N VAL A 296 -13.01 -15.98 -9.41
CA VAL A 296 -13.18 -14.99 -10.49
C VAL A 296 -12.23 -15.29 -11.65
N GLU A 297 -10.96 -15.59 -11.38
CA GLU A 297 -10.01 -15.99 -12.42
C GLU A 297 -10.48 -17.26 -13.17
N SER A 298 -10.90 -18.27 -12.45
CA SER A 298 -11.42 -19.53 -13.03
C SER A 298 -12.64 -19.29 -13.92
N GLU A 299 -13.58 -18.44 -13.50
CA GLU A 299 -14.77 -18.10 -14.27
C GLU A 299 -14.43 -17.30 -15.54
N ILE A 300 -13.49 -16.33 -15.48
CA ILE A 300 -13.01 -15.60 -16.66
C ILE A 300 -12.43 -16.58 -17.69
N ARG A 301 -11.57 -17.51 -17.27
CA ARG A 301 -11.00 -18.53 -18.16
C ARG A 301 -12.06 -19.46 -18.75
N THR A 302 -12.99 -19.92 -17.92
CA THR A 302 -14.06 -20.84 -18.33
C THR A 302 -15.03 -20.20 -19.31
N MET A 303 -15.47 -18.97 -19.06
CA MET A 303 -16.37 -18.23 -19.96
C MET A 303 -15.68 -17.91 -21.28
N THR A 304 -14.41 -17.48 -21.24
CA THR A 304 -13.64 -17.20 -22.46
C THR A 304 -13.54 -18.46 -23.32
N LYS A 305 -13.17 -19.59 -22.74
CA LYS A 305 -13.11 -20.87 -23.42
C LYS A 305 -14.45 -21.22 -24.04
N GLY A 306 -15.53 -21.28 -23.23
CA GLY A 306 -16.83 -21.77 -23.69
C GLY A 306 -17.43 -20.90 -24.80
N ILE A 307 -17.35 -19.58 -24.70
CA ILE A 307 -17.90 -18.66 -25.69
C ILE A 307 -17.08 -18.71 -26.99
N CYS A 308 -15.76 -18.73 -26.92
CA CYS A 308 -14.91 -18.80 -28.11
C CYS A 308 -15.12 -20.12 -28.88
N GLU A 309 -15.06 -21.26 -28.18
CA GLU A 309 -15.22 -22.57 -28.80
C GLU A 309 -16.61 -22.78 -29.44
N ALA A 310 -17.68 -22.29 -28.78
CA ALA A 310 -19.03 -22.34 -29.31
C ALA A 310 -19.22 -21.58 -30.64
N ASN A 311 -18.36 -20.57 -30.87
CA ASN A 311 -18.37 -19.74 -32.08
C ASN A 311 -17.24 -20.07 -33.07
N GLY A 312 -16.51 -21.16 -32.85
CA GLY A 312 -15.41 -21.61 -33.72
C GLY A 312 -14.15 -20.75 -33.64
N CYS A 313 -14.04 -19.84 -32.64
CA CYS A 313 -12.86 -19.05 -32.37
C CYS A 313 -11.84 -19.83 -31.52
N THR A 314 -10.57 -19.53 -31.69
CA THR A 314 -9.53 -19.83 -30.67
C THR A 314 -9.30 -18.60 -29.80
N TYR A 315 -8.55 -18.75 -28.69
CA TYR A 315 -8.38 -17.68 -27.72
C TYR A 315 -7.06 -17.79 -26.97
N ASP A 316 -6.56 -16.65 -26.46
CA ASP A 316 -5.53 -16.60 -25.42
C ASP A 316 -6.08 -15.87 -24.19
N VAL A 317 -5.67 -16.32 -23.00
CA VAL A 317 -5.99 -15.70 -21.71
C VAL A 317 -4.70 -15.51 -20.92
N ARG A 318 -4.30 -14.25 -20.72
CA ARG A 318 -3.30 -13.87 -19.73
C ARG A 318 -4.01 -13.26 -18.54
N TYR A 319 -3.66 -13.69 -17.35
CA TYR A 319 -4.18 -13.18 -16.08
C TYR A 319 -2.99 -12.91 -15.17
N ASP A 320 -2.79 -11.65 -14.84
CA ASP A 320 -1.67 -11.18 -14.03
C ASP A 320 -2.20 -10.89 -12.63
N ARG A 321 -1.76 -11.67 -11.64
CA ARG A 321 -2.02 -11.42 -10.23
C ARG A 321 -0.93 -10.47 -9.72
N LEU A 322 -1.32 -9.23 -9.36
CA LEU A 322 -0.37 -8.24 -8.84
C LEU A 322 -0.25 -8.34 -7.31
N THR A 323 -1.18 -7.73 -6.59
CA THR A 323 -1.18 -7.76 -5.13
C THR A 323 -2.26 -8.69 -4.59
N ALA A 324 -1.98 -9.41 -3.50
CA ALA A 324 -2.97 -10.17 -2.78
C ALA A 324 -3.91 -9.23 -1.97
N PRO A 325 -5.06 -9.71 -1.46
CA PRO A 325 -5.87 -8.90 -0.56
C PRO A 325 -5.17 -8.74 0.80
N VAL A 326 -5.14 -7.52 1.34
CA VAL A 326 -4.70 -7.30 2.72
C VAL A 326 -5.78 -7.83 3.66
N ILE A 327 -5.41 -8.82 4.48
CA ILE A 327 -6.31 -9.48 5.44
C ILE A 327 -5.65 -9.46 6.82
N ASN A 328 -6.04 -8.50 7.65
CA ASN A 328 -5.47 -8.31 8.97
C ASN A 328 -5.79 -9.47 9.91
N HIS A 329 -4.75 -10.03 10.54
CA HIS A 329 -4.89 -11.16 11.45
C HIS A 329 -5.50 -10.71 12.80
N PRO A 330 -6.46 -11.45 13.39
CA PRO A 330 -7.18 -11.00 14.58
C PRO A 330 -6.30 -10.63 15.78
N VAL A 331 -5.30 -11.45 16.09
CA VAL A 331 -4.42 -11.23 17.25
C VAL A 331 -3.54 -10.00 17.07
N THR A 332 -2.89 -9.86 15.91
CA THR A 332 -2.02 -8.71 15.62
C THR A 332 -2.83 -7.42 15.49
N THR A 333 -4.06 -7.51 14.97
CA THR A 333 -4.96 -6.35 14.89
C THR A 333 -5.40 -5.86 16.26
N GLU A 334 -5.72 -6.77 17.17
CA GLU A 334 -6.09 -6.38 18.54
C GLU A 334 -4.91 -5.72 19.26
N ALA A 335 -3.69 -6.23 19.11
CA ALA A 335 -2.49 -5.61 19.66
C ALA A 335 -2.26 -4.19 19.10
N ALA A 336 -2.39 -4.01 17.79
CA ALA A 336 -2.29 -2.70 17.14
C ALA A 336 -3.40 -1.75 17.63
N ARG A 337 -4.65 -2.24 17.78
CA ARG A 337 -5.78 -1.47 18.33
C ARG A 337 -5.49 -0.98 19.74
N GLN A 338 -4.96 -1.85 20.61
CA GLN A 338 -4.60 -1.49 21.98
C GLN A 338 -3.49 -0.44 22.03
N ALA A 339 -2.47 -0.56 21.17
CA ALA A 339 -1.42 0.44 21.06
C ALA A 339 -1.96 1.81 20.61
N VAL A 340 -2.84 1.84 19.60
CA VAL A 340 -3.53 3.07 19.17
C VAL A 340 -4.37 3.65 20.31
N ALA A 341 -5.16 2.83 21.00
CA ALA A 341 -5.99 3.27 22.12
C ALA A 341 -5.14 3.81 23.28
N LYS A 342 -3.99 3.20 23.56
CA LYS A 342 -3.05 3.66 24.60
C LYS A 342 -2.46 5.03 24.26
N VAL A 343 -2.11 5.28 23.01
CA VAL A 343 -1.47 6.54 22.56
C VAL A 343 -2.50 7.64 22.29
N CYS A 344 -3.61 7.30 21.64
CA CYS A 344 -4.56 8.28 21.11
C CYS A 344 -5.95 8.26 21.77
N GLY A 345 -6.22 7.31 22.68
CA GLY A 345 -7.54 7.09 23.28
C GLY A 345 -8.39 6.09 22.48
N GLU A 346 -9.35 5.43 23.14
CA GLU A 346 -10.26 4.45 22.48
C GLU A 346 -11.08 5.08 21.34
N GLU A 347 -11.43 6.35 21.47
CA GLU A 347 -12.16 7.11 20.46
C GLU A 347 -11.35 7.38 19.18
N ALA A 348 -10.04 7.15 19.19
CA ALA A 348 -9.17 7.26 18.01
C ALA A 348 -9.41 6.12 17.01
N VAL A 349 -9.82 4.96 17.49
CA VAL A 349 -10.10 3.80 16.63
C VAL A 349 -11.41 4.02 15.90
N VAL A 350 -11.37 4.08 14.56
CA VAL A 350 -12.57 4.21 13.71
C VAL A 350 -13.28 2.85 13.67
N PRO A 351 -14.45 2.71 14.26
CA PRO A 351 -15.20 1.47 14.19
C PRO A 351 -15.66 1.23 12.74
N ASN A 352 -15.60 -0.02 12.31
CA ASN A 352 -16.06 -0.42 10.97
C ASN A 352 -15.39 0.37 9.81
N TYR A 353 -14.08 0.60 9.90
CA TYR A 353 -13.32 1.20 8.81
C TYR A 353 -13.68 0.52 7.46
N PRO A 354 -14.02 1.28 6.41
CA PRO A 354 -14.50 0.72 5.15
C PRO A 354 -13.40 -0.06 4.41
N LEU A 355 -13.82 -0.99 3.58
CA LEU A 355 -12.94 -1.65 2.63
C LEU A 355 -12.49 -0.67 1.56
N THR A 356 -11.23 -0.76 1.12
CA THR A 356 -10.68 0.07 0.03
C THR A 356 -10.33 -0.79 -1.19
N MET A 357 -10.46 -0.19 -2.38
CA MET A 357 -10.17 -0.89 -3.64
C MET A 357 -8.73 -0.72 -4.12
N GLY A 358 -7.90 0.01 -3.35
CA GLY A 358 -6.45 0.12 -3.60
C GLY A 358 -5.76 -1.23 -3.37
N GLY A 359 -4.73 -1.52 -4.15
CA GLY A 359 -3.81 -2.62 -3.88
C GLY A 359 -2.80 -2.20 -2.80
N GLU A 360 -2.20 -3.18 -2.14
CA GLU A 360 -1.12 -2.98 -1.17
C GLU A 360 -0.32 -4.28 -1.06
N ASP A 361 0.97 -4.23 -1.31
CA ASP A 361 1.79 -5.44 -1.36
C ASP A 361 2.19 -5.98 0.02
N PHE A 362 1.91 -5.24 1.12
CA PHE A 362 2.00 -5.77 2.48
C PHE A 362 1.29 -7.12 2.65
N ALA A 363 0.29 -7.38 1.83
CA ALA A 363 -0.42 -8.66 1.76
C ALA A 363 0.52 -9.87 1.50
N GLU A 364 1.67 -9.67 0.86
CA GLU A 364 2.64 -10.72 0.61
C GLU A 364 3.29 -11.22 1.91
N TYR A 365 3.54 -10.31 2.87
CA TYR A 365 4.00 -10.68 4.21
C TYR A 365 2.97 -11.50 4.98
N GLN A 366 1.68 -11.18 4.79
CA GLN A 366 0.59 -11.89 5.47
C GLN A 366 0.38 -13.33 4.97
N LYS A 367 1.05 -13.71 3.87
CA LYS A 367 1.10 -15.11 3.41
C LYS A 367 2.08 -15.96 4.24
N VAL A 368 3.05 -15.35 4.90
CA VAL A 368 4.13 -16.04 5.61
C VAL A 368 4.07 -15.88 7.12
N VAL A 369 3.57 -14.75 7.63
CA VAL A 369 3.38 -14.51 9.07
C VAL A 369 2.08 -13.74 9.34
N PRO A 370 1.48 -13.86 10.54
CA PRO A 370 0.41 -12.96 10.97
C PRO A 370 0.85 -11.50 10.88
N GLY A 371 0.01 -10.64 10.29
CA GLY A 371 0.35 -9.23 10.13
C GLY A 371 -0.86 -8.31 10.18
N THR A 372 -0.62 -7.04 10.49
CA THR A 372 -1.65 -5.99 10.51
C THR A 372 -1.13 -4.73 9.82
N MET A 373 -1.92 -4.25 8.85
CA MET A 373 -1.81 -2.92 8.26
C MET A 373 -2.80 -1.99 8.95
N ILE A 374 -2.32 -0.83 9.43
CA ILE A 374 -3.10 0.22 10.10
C ILE A 374 -3.32 1.35 9.09
N ARG A 375 -4.55 1.88 8.98
CA ARG A 375 -4.80 3.13 8.25
C ARG A 375 -4.74 4.31 9.20
N VAL A 376 -3.95 5.33 8.87
CA VAL A 376 -3.64 6.46 9.74
C VAL A 376 -4.25 7.72 9.18
N GLY A 377 -5.23 8.30 9.87
CA GLY A 377 -5.85 9.55 9.45
C GLY A 377 -4.86 10.70 9.40
N MET A 378 -4.79 11.38 8.25
CA MET A 378 -3.90 12.51 8.04
C MET A 378 -4.62 13.82 7.74
N ALA A 379 -5.95 13.80 7.55
CA ALA A 379 -6.70 14.96 7.12
C ALA A 379 -6.72 16.08 8.17
N ASP A 380 -6.38 17.27 7.74
CA ASP A 380 -6.68 18.54 8.37
C ASP A 380 -6.96 19.60 7.28
N GLU A 381 -7.04 20.89 7.62
CA GLU A 381 -7.35 21.95 6.66
C GLU A 381 -6.34 22.05 5.49
N ALA A 382 -5.08 21.66 5.73
CA ALA A 382 -4.00 21.71 4.72
C ALA A 382 -3.77 20.36 4.01
N HIS A 383 -4.12 19.23 4.63
CA HIS A 383 -3.76 17.89 4.20
C HIS A 383 -5.00 17.02 3.93
N ALA A 384 -5.86 17.45 3.01
CA ALA A 384 -7.06 16.74 2.59
C ALA A 384 -7.03 16.31 1.11
N VAL A 385 -5.89 16.48 0.45
CA VAL A 385 -5.69 16.06 -0.94
C VAL A 385 -5.50 14.54 -0.97
N SER A 386 -6.17 13.86 -1.91
CA SER A 386 -6.12 12.40 -2.02
C SER A 386 -4.72 11.88 -2.40
N LEU A 387 -4.44 10.63 -2.03
CA LEU A 387 -3.26 9.90 -2.51
C LEU A 387 -3.21 9.92 -4.05
N HIS A 388 -2.01 9.81 -4.62
CA HIS A 388 -1.71 9.85 -6.06
C HIS A 388 -2.15 11.14 -6.76
N HIS A 389 -2.38 12.22 -6.01
CA HIS A 389 -2.66 13.52 -6.59
C HIS A 389 -1.37 14.36 -6.66
N PRO A 390 -1.12 15.09 -7.77
CA PRO A 390 0.11 15.88 -7.94
C PRO A 390 0.39 16.94 -6.88
N SER A 391 -0.62 17.37 -6.13
CA SER A 391 -0.49 18.35 -5.04
C SER A 391 -0.60 17.71 -3.65
N PHE A 392 -0.40 16.39 -3.55
CA PHE A 392 -0.37 15.71 -2.27
C PHE A 392 0.79 16.23 -1.41
N ASP A 393 0.55 16.40 -0.11
CA ASP A 393 1.59 16.66 0.90
C ASP A 393 1.29 15.84 2.15
N PHE A 394 2.32 15.21 2.69
CA PHE A 394 2.23 14.40 3.89
C PHE A 394 2.14 15.28 5.14
N ASN A 395 1.30 14.90 6.09
CA ASN A 395 1.15 15.62 7.35
C ASN A 395 2.20 15.20 8.37
N ASP A 396 3.23 16.02 8.57
CA ASP A 396 4.36 15.75 9.48
C ASP A 396 3.92 15.49 10.94
N ARG A 397 2.72 15.94 11.35
CA ARG A 397 2.15 15.67 12.68
C ARG A 397 1.97 14.19 12.97
N LEU A 398 1.83 13.36 11.94
CA LEU A 398 1.64 11.93 12.08
C LEU A 398 2.90 11.21 12.59
N THR A 399 4.07 11.70 12.22
CA THR A 399 5.34 11.03 12.49
C THR A 399 5.54 10.68 13.97
N PRO A 400 5.45 11.60 14.93
CA PRO A 400 5.65 11.25 16.34
C PRO A 400 4.52 10.36 16.90
N ILE A 401 3.30 10.50 16.39
CA ILE A 401 2.16 9.70 16.82
C ILE A 401 2.35 8.24 16.39
N VAL A 402 2.60 8.01 15.09
CA VAL A 402 2.71 6.66 14.52
C VAL A 402 3.99 5.96 14.98
N ALA A 403 5.10 6.68 15.08
CA ALA A 403 6.32 6.13 15.67
C ALA A 403 6.09 5.63 17.10
N THR A 404 5.32 6.37 17.92
CA THR A 404 4.95 5.92 19.27
C THR A 404 4.04 4.69 19.22
N VAL A 405 3.05 4.64 18.33
CA VAL A 405 2.18 3.46 18.14
C VAL A 405 3.00 2.24 17.76
N PHE A 406 3.98 2.36 16.88
CA PHE A 406 4.88 1.26 16.49
C PHE A 406 5.72 0.78 17.67
N VAL A 407 6.30 1.69 18.47
CA VAL A 407 7.06 1.32 19.68
C VAL A 407 6.18 0.55 20.65
N GLU A 408 4.98 1.07 20.96
CA GLU A 408 4.05 0.42 21.90
C GLU A 408 3.58 -0.94 21.39
N THR A 409 3.31 -1.07 20.09
CA THR A 409 2.94 -2.34 19.46
C THR A 409 4.07 -3.36 19.60
N ALA A 410 5.30 -2.99 19.22
CA ALA A 410 6.45 -3.89 19.29
C ALA A 410 6.73 -4.35 20.71
N LEU A 411 6.78 -3.42 21.70
CA LEU A 411 7.05 -3.74 23.10
C LEU A 411 5.97 -4.64 23.73
N ALA A 412 4.70 -4.38 23.42
CA ALA A 412 3.59 -5.21 23.89
C ALA A 412 3.71 -6.64 23.33
N ARG A 413 3.96 -6.77 22.02
CA ARG A 413 4.05 -8.07 21.37
C ARG A 413 5.27 -8.87 21.78
N LEU A 414 6.44 -8.24 21.91
CA LEU A 414 7.63 -8.90 22.44
C LEU A 414 7.38 -9.48 23.84
N LYS A 415 6.64 -8.77 24.69
CA LYS A 415 6.28 -9.25 26.03
C LYS A 415 5.28 -10.39 26.01
N GLU A 416 4.25 -10.33 25.14
CA GLU A 416 3.21 -11.37 25.10
C GLU A 416 3.66 -12.66 24.42
N LEU A 417 4.61 -12.58 23.49
CA LEU A 417 5.14 -13.72 22.74
C LEU A 417 6.29 -14.42 23.48
N ALA A 418 6.86 -13.77 24.53
CA ALA A 418 7.92 -14.34 25.38
C ALA A 418 7.36 -15.44 26.29
#